data_7f3b381d0d1827ed53bfc4b06516ee86
#
_entry.id   7f3b381d0d1827ed53bfc4b06516ee86
#
_cell.length_a   1.000
_cell.length_b   1.000
_cell.length_c   1.000
_cell.angle_alpha   90.00
_cell.angle_beta   90.00
_cell.angle_gamma   90.00
#
_symmetry.space_group_name_H-M   'P 1'
#
loop_
_entity.id
_entity.type
_entity.pdbx_description
1 polymer ?
#
loop_
_entity_poly.entity_id
_entity_poly.type
_entity_poly.pdbx_seq_one_letter_code
_entity_poly.pdbx_strand_id
1 'polypeptide(L)'
;MKILSVRLQNLNSLRGEWLIDFRQPPFNQSSIFAITGPTGAGKTTILDAICLALYHQTPRLKQLSPSSNELMSRHTAECLAEVEFSVRGEGYRAFWSQRRSRGAVDGNLQAAKVELAKADGEILTDKSNEKLKLTEQITGLDFGRFTKSMLLAQGGFAAFLNASANERAELLEELTGSDIYG
;
A
#
# COMPACT_ATOMS: atom_id res chain seq x y z
N MET A 1 -5.86 10.33 -7.28
CA MET A 1 -4.83 10.02 -6.25
C MET A 1 -3.47 9.90 -6.91
N LYS A 2 -2.40 10.42 -6.28
CA LYS A 2 -1.01 10.30 -6.76
C LYS A 2 -0.12 9.92 -5.58
N ILE A 3 0.66 8.86 -5.70
CA ILE A 3 1.68 8.49 -4.71
C ILE A 3 2.87 9.42 -4.87
N LEU A 4 3.34 10.00 -3.76
CA LEU A 4 4.45 10.96 -3.72
C LEU A 4 5.73 10.32 -3.23
N SER A 5 5.65 9.49 -2.18
CA SER A 5 6.77 8.71 -1.67
C SER A 5 6.32 7.42 -1.01
N VAL A 6 7.21 6.45 -0.94
CA VAL A 6 7.04 5.19 -0.22
C VAL A 6 8.26 5.00 0.67
N ARG A 7 8.04 4.89 1.98
CA ARG A 7 9.05 4.49 2.95
C ARG A 7 8.67 3.13 3.53
N LEU A 8 9.60 2.24 3.58
CA LEU A 8 9.39 0.92 4.16
C LEU A 8 10.62 0.46 4.96
N GLN A 9 10.41 -0.39 5.94
CA GLN A 9 11.47 -0.99 6.73
C GLN A 9 11.15 -2.45 7.01
N ASN A 10 12.11 -3.31 6.76
CA ASN A 10 12.06 -4.74 7.11
C ASN A 10 10.78 -5.44 6.61
N LEU A 11 10.42 -5.25 5.35
CA LEU A 11 9.30 -5.94 4.71
C LEU A 11 9.79 -6.99 3.71
N ASN A 12 9.31 -8.20 3.84
CA ASN A 12 9.65 -9.35 2.99
C ASN A 12 11.17 -9.51 2.83
N SER A 13 11.68 -9.38 1.59
CA SER A 13 13.11 -9.46 1.26
C SER A 13 13.86 -8.13 1.45
N LEU A 14 13.16 -7.02 1.63
CA LEU A 14 13.76 -5.70 1.80
C LEU A 14 14.04 -5.43 3.28
N ARG A 15 15.24 -5.81 3.73
CA ARG A 15 15.75 -5.52 5.09
C ARG A 15 16.34 -4.12 5.14
N GLY A 16 16.27 -3.52 6.34
CA GLY A 16 16.69 -2.14 6.55
C GLY A 16 15.63 -1.15 6.09
N GLU A 17 15.98 0.12 6.06
CA GLU A 17 15.10 1.21 5.68
C GLU A 17 15.30 1.59 4.21
N TRP A 18 14.20 1.81 3.51
CA TRP A 18 14.15 2.18 2.10
C TRP A 18 13.19 3.33 1.92
N LEU A 19 13.63 4.35 1.17
CA LEU A 19 12.80 5.49 0.78
C LEU A 19 12.84 5.65 -0.74
N ILE A 20 11.66 5.69 -1.35
CA ILE A 20 11.48 5.97 -2.77
C ILE A 20 10.65 7.24 -2.86
N ASP A 21 11.26 8.34 -3.30
CA ASP A 21 10.56 9.61 -3.47
C ASP A 21 10.33 9.89 -4.97
N PHE A 22 9.08 9.77 -5.40
CA PHE A 22 8.68 9.96 -6.78
C PHE A 22 8.68 11.43 -7.23
N ARG A 23 8.93 12.36 -6.32
CA ARG A 23 9.11 13.81 -6.62
C ARG A 23 10.54 14.12 -7.07
N GLN A 24 11.48 13.19 -6.86
CA GLN A 24 12.90 13.38 -7.18
C GLN A 24 13.26 12.77 -8.54
N PRO A 25 14.35 13.23 -9.18
CA PRO A 25 14.90 12.54 -10.34
C PRO A 25 15.28 11.08 -10.01
N PRO A 26 15.10 10.14 -10.93
CA PRO A 26 14.61 10.31 -12.30
C PRO A 26 13.08 10.31 -12.45
N PHE A 27 12.32 10.06 -11.38
CA PHE A 27 10.88 9.81 -11.45
C PHE A 27 10.06 11.03 -11.88
N ASN A 28 10.49 12.24 -11.50
CA ASN A 28 9.79 13.47 -11.87
C ASN A 28 10.04 13.93 -13.31
N GLN A 29 10.97 13.29 -14.02
CA GLN A 29 11.32 13.60 -15.41
C GLN A 29 10.53 12.79 -16.42
N SER A 30 9.80 11.76 -15.98
CA SER A 30 9.02 10.88 -16.83
C SER A 30 7.69 10.54 -16.17
N SER A 31 6.65 10.42 -16.99
CA SER A 31 5.33 9.94 -16.52
C SER A 31 5.29 8.41 -16.33
N ILE A 32 6.25 7.69 -16.91
CA ILE A 32 6.33 6.24 -16.88
C ILE A 32 7.73 5.82 -16.48
N PHE A 33 7.83 4.87 -15.53
CA PHE A 33 9.08 4.23 -15.15
C PHE A 33 8.87 2.74 -14.91
N ALA A 34 9.92 1.96 -15.00
CA ALA A 34 9.90 0.52 -14.75
C ALA A 34 10.71 0.16 -13.50
N ILE A 35 10.14 -0.71 -12.66
CA ILE A 35 10.84 -1.32 -11.53
C ILE A 35 11.37 -2.67 -12.00
N THR A 36 12.67 -2.77 -12.23
CA THR A 36 13.33 -3.97 -12.75
C THR A 36 14.20 -4.65 -11.69
N GLY A 37 14.49 -5.91 -11.89
CA GLY A 37 15.35 -6.70 -11.01
C GLY A 37 15.03 -8.19 -11.07
N PRO A 38 15.88 -9.06 -10.53
CA PRO A 38 15.66 -10.50 -10.52
C PRO A 38 14.44 -10.90 -9.67
N THR A 39 14.00 -12.14 -9.81
CA THR A 39 12.96 -12.70 -8.94
C THR A 39 13.45 -12.69 -7.49
N GLY A 40 12.57 -12.27 -6.57
CA GLY A 40 12.92 -12.13 -5.14
C GLY A 40 13.57 -10.79 -4.75
N ALA A 41 13.90 -9.91 -5.69
CA ALA A 41 14.53 -8.61 -5.42
C ALA A 41 13.64 -7.60 -4.64
N GLY A 42 12.39 -7.96 -4.30
CA GLY A 42 11.51 -7.10 -3.53
C GLY A 42 10.63 -6.15 -4.36
N LYS A 43 10.58 -6.29 -5.68
CA LYS A 43 9.74 -5.43 -6.54
C LYS A 43 8.28 -5.36 -6.06
N THR A 44 7.66 -6.51 -5.82
CA THR A 44 6.29 -6.60 -5.30
C THR A 44 6.17 -6.07 -3.87
N THR A 45 7.25 -6.13 -3.09
CA THR A 45 7.25 -5.61 -1.71
C THR A 45 6.98 -4.10 -1.65
N ILE A 46 7.38 -3.34 -2.67
CA ILE A 46 7.06 -1.91 -2.77
C ILE A 46 5.55 -1.71 -2.88
N LEU A 47 4.88 -2.53 -3.68
CA LEU A 47 3.41 -2.50 -3.84
C LEU A 47 2.71 -2.99 -2.57
N ASP A 48 3.25 -4.05 -1.93
CA ASP A 48 2.77 -4.53 -0.64
C ASP A 48 2.87 -3.43 0.43
N ALA A 49 3.96 -2.64 0.45
CA ALA A 49 4.14 -1.53 1.38
C ALA A 49 3.08 -0.43 1.17
N ILE A 50 2.76 -0.08 -0.08
CA ILE A 50 1.70 0.89 -0.40
C ILE A 50 0.35 0.39 0.13
N CYS A 51 -0.02 -0.84 -0.19
CA CYS A 51 -1.27 -1.44 0.27
C CYS A 51 -1.34 -1.52 1.80
N LEU A 52 -0.25 -1.92 2.44
CA LEU A 52 -0.15 -2.05 3.89
C LEU A 52 -0.32 -0.71 4.60
N ALA A 53 0.36 0.33 4.10
CA ALA A 53 0.26 1.68 4.64
C ALA A 53 -1.16 2.25 4.53
N LEU A 54 -1.85 2.02 3.42
CA LEU A 54 -3.18 2.58 3.16
C LEU A 54 -4.30 1.73 3.78
N TYR A 55 -4.24 0.39 3.61
CA TYR A 55 -5.37 -0.52 3.85
C TYR A 55 -5.11 -1.63 4.87
N HIS A 56 -3.92 -1.68 5.50
CA HIS A 56 -3.53 -2.69 6.51
C HIS A 56 -3.54 -4.14 5.98
N GLN A 57 -3.50 -4.35 4.69
CA GLN A 57 -3.49 -5.64 4.02
C GLN A 57 -2.69 -5.56 2.73
N THR A 58 -2.37 -6.70 2.13
CA THR A 58 -1.67 -6.77 0.85
C THR A 58 -2.44 -7.66 -0.13
N PRO A 59 -2.19 -7.58 -1.45
CA PRO A 59 -2.87 -8.44 -2.42
C PRO A 59 -2.71 -9.94 -2.15
N ARG A 60 -1.61 -10.33 -1.50
CA ARG A 60 -1.31 -11.73 -1.16
C ARG A 60 -1.83 -12.17 0.21
N LEU A 61 -1.90 -11.24 1.16
CA LEU A 61 -2.30 -11.50 2.54
C LEU A 61 -3.48 -10.59 2.91
N LYS A 62 -4.67 -11.15 2.88
CA LYS A 62 -5.93 -10.41 3.15
C LYS A 62 -6.05 -9.91 4.58
N GLN A 63 -5.41 -10.58 5.53
CA GLN A 63 -5.39 -10.15 6.94
C GLN A 63 -4.04 -10.51 7.56
N LEU A 64 -3.44 -9.55 8.26
CA LEU A 64 -2.34 -9.82 9.15
C LEU A 64 -2.89 -10.34 10.47
N SER A 65 -2.41 -11.50 10.89
CA SER A 65 -2.77 -12.06 12.19
C SER A 65 -2.17 -11.20 13.31
N PRO A 66 -2.90 -10.96 14.41
CA PRO A 66 -2.32 -10.31 15.59
C PRO A 66 -1.13 -11.08 16.19
N SER A 67 -1.05 -12.38 15.96
CA SER A 67 0.00 -13.27 16.50
C SER A 67 1.07 -13.65 15.49
N SER A 68 0.90 -13.33 14.21
CA SER A 68 1.83 -13.71 13.14
C SER A 68 1.91 -12.60 12.09
N ASN A 69 3.12 -12.21 11.75
CA ASN A 69 3.38 -11.24 10.67
C ASN A 69 4.35 -11.86 9.66
N GLU A 70 3.79 -12.36 8.56
CA GLU A 70 4.57 -12.97 7.48
C GLU A 70 5.26 -11.93 6.59
N LEU A 71 4.88 -10.65 6.68
CA LEU A 71 5.49 -9.56 5.92
C LEU A 71 6.77 -9.05 6.58
N MET A 72 6.89 -9.20 7.91
CA MET A 72 8.10 -8.77 8.62
C MET A 72 9.29 -9.62 8.18
N SER A 73 10.38 -8.98 7.78
CA SER A 73 11.63 -9.66 7.41
C SER A 73 12.10 -10.58 8.54
N ARG A 74 12.57 -11.77 8.20
CA ARG A 74 13.08 -12.74 9.19
C ARG A 74 14.23 -12.12 9.99
N HIS A 75 14.30 -12.46 11.28
CA HIS A 75 15.32 -11.96 12.21
C HIS A 75 15.31 -10.44 12.39
N THR A 76 14.13 -9.81 12.28
CA THR A 76 13.91 -8.41 12.65
C THR A 76 12.85 -8.30 13.73
N ALA A 77 12.92 -7.23 14.52
CA ALA A 77 12.01 -6.99 15.63
C ALA A 77 10.90 -5.98 15.30
N GLU A 78 10.98 -5.33 14.15
CA GLU A 78 10.01 -4.33 13.70
C GLU A 78 9.95 -4.24 12.18
N CYS A 79 8.82 -3.77 11.69
CA CYS A 79 8.63 -3.41 10.29
C CYS A 79 7.68 -2.21 10.18
N LEU A 80 7.80 -1.46 9.09
CA LEU A 80 6.90 -0.35 8.80
C LEU A 80 6.65 -0.21 7.30
N ALA A 81 5.53 0.44 7.00
CA ALA A 81 5.18 0.97 5.69
C ALA A 81 4.59 2.36 5.86
N GLU A 82 5.04 3.32 5.07
CA GLU A 82 4.54 4.68 5.06
C GLU A 82 4.42 5.15 3.62
N VAL A 83 3.35 5.85 3.32
CA VAL A 83 3.08 6.41 1.99
C VAL A 83 2.64 7.85 2.13
N GLU A 84 3.34 8.74 1.45
CA GLU A 84 2.83 10.07 1.18
C GLU A 84 2.08 10.06 -0.15
N PHE A 85 0.92 10.66 -0.18
CA PHE A 85 0.08 10.72 -1.37
C PHE A 85 -0.71 12.02 -1.44
N SER A 86 -1.20 12.37 -2.62
CA SER A 86 -2.06 13.54 -2.81
C SER A 86 -3.37 13.15 -3.49
N VAL A 87 -4.44 13.83 -3.08
CA VAL A 87 -5.78 13.72 -3.66
C VAL A 87 -6.34 15.12 -3.84
N ARG A 88 -6.74 15.49 -5.04
CA ARG A 88 -7.32 16.81 -5.37
C ARG A 88 -6.46 18.01 -4.92
N GLY A 89 -5.14 17.84 -4.93
CA GLY A 89 -4.20 18.88 -4.52
C GLY A 89 -3.80 18.87 -3.04
N GLU A 90 -4.56 18.16 -2.18
CA GLU A 90 -4.24 17.99 -0.77
C GLU A 90 -3.27 16.83 -0.55
N GLY A 91 -2.30 17.01 0.32
CA GLY A 91 -1.30 16.01 0.68
C GLY A 91 -1.64 15.28 1.96
N TYR A 92 -1.36 13.99 1.99
CA TYR A 92 -1.62 13.08 3.12
C TYR A 92 -0.45 12.13 3.34
N ARG A 93 -0.33 11.63 4.57
CA ARG A 93 0.62 10.59 4.97
C ARG A 93 -0.13 9.46 5.67
N ALA A 94 -0.05 8.25 5.13
CA ALA A 94 -0.56 7.04 5.75
C ALA A 94 0.61 6.20 6.28
N PHE A 95 0.53 5.80 7.54
CA PHE A 95 1.56 5.04 8.23
C PHE A 95 0.98 3.76 8.84
N TRP A 96 1.76 2.69 8.76
CA TRP A 96 1.51 1.42 9.44
C TRP A 96 2.84 0.86 9.95
N SER A 97 2.86 0.35 11.17
CA SER A 97 4.02 -0.36 11.71
C SER A 97 3.61 -1.46 12.67
N GLN A 98 4.46 -2.45 12.81
CA GLN A 98 4.32 -3.50 13.80
C GLN A 98 5.67 -3.87 14.37
N ARG A 99 5.73 -4.13 15.68
CA ARG A 99 6.96 -4.46 16.38
C ARG A 99 6.77 -5.63 17.34
N ARG A 100 7.89 -6.24 17.71
CA ARG A 100 7.95 -7.24 18.78
C ARG A 100 8.26 -6.57 20.12
N SER A 101 7.83 -7.21 21.19
CA SER A 101 8.07 -6.71 22.55
C SER A 101 9.57 -6.54 22.83
N ARG A 102 9.93 -5.49 23.54
CA ARG A 102 11.31 -5.16 23.94
C ARG A 102 12.29 -4.96 22.79
N GLY A 103 11.82 -4.85 21.53
CA GLY A 103 12.70 -4.82 20.35
C GLY A 103 13.48 -6.13 20.14
N ALA A 104 13.02 -7.22 20.71
CA ALA A 104 13.69 -8.52 20.62
C ALA A 104 13.09 -9.35 19.47
N VAL A 105 13.95 -10.00 18.68
CA VAL A 105 13.55 -10.80 17.52
C VAL A 105 12.63 -11.97 17.90
N ASP A 106 12.80 -12.51 19.09
CA ASP A 106 12.00 -13.57 19.71
C ASP A 106 10.83 -13.04 20.57
N GLY A 107 10.70 -11.71 20.68
CA GLY A 107 9.64 -11.08 21.44
C GLY A 107 8.25 -11.30 20.83
N ASN A 108 7.22 -11.29 21.68
CA ASN A 108 5.84 -11.39 21.24
C ASN A 108 5.45 -10.21 20.33
N LEU A 109 4.74 -10.51 19.25
CA LEU A 109 4.24 -9.49 18.33
C LEU A 109 3.26 -8.57 19.06
N GLN A 110 3.41 -7.26 18.85
CA GLN A 110 2.52 -6.25 19.42
C GLN A 110 1.45 -5.86 18.39
N ALA A 111 0.37 -5.24 18.85
CA ALA A 111 -0.63 -4.67 17.97
C ALA A 111 0.01 -3.68 16.98
N ALA A 112 -0.47 -3.66 15.75
CA ALA A 112 -0.01 -2.71 14.76
C ALA A 112 -0.37 -1.28 15.19
N LYS A 113 0.56 -0.34 14.93
CA LYS A 113 0.32 1.10 15.04
C LYS A 113 0.02 1.64 13.66
N VAL A 114 -0.96 2.50 13.58
CA VAL A 114 -1.41 3.12 12.34
C VAL A 114 -1.57 4.62 12.55
N GLU A 115 -1.45 5.39 11.49
CA GLU A 115 -1.70 6.82 11.50
C GLU A 115 -2.11 7.29 10.11
N LEU A 116 -3.03 8.23 10.06
CA LEU A 116 -3.34 9.02 8.87
C LEU A 116 -3.22 10.49 9.26
N ALA A 117 -2.40 11.22 8.54
CA ALA A 117 -2.15 12.64 8.77
C ALA A 117 -2.23 13.43 7.47
N LYS A 118 -2.42 14.75 7.56
CA LYS A 118 -2.20 15.67 6.45
C LYS A 118 -0.69 15.92 6.26
N ALA A 119 -0.34 16.50 5.11
CA ALA A 119 1.05 16.83 4.79
C ALA A 119 1.67 17.87 5.73
N ASP A 120 0.85 18.71 6.37
CA ASP A 120 1.27 19.72 7.37
C ASP A 120 1.55 19.11 8.74
N GLY A 121 1.29 17.81 8.93
CA GLY A 121 1.51 17.06 10.16
C GLY A 121 0.27 16.92 11.05
N GLU A 122 -0.89 17.49 10.68
CA GLU A 122 -2.13 17.29 11.41
C GLU A 122 -2.55 15.82 11.37
N ILE A 123 -2.58 15.17 12.53
CA ILE A 123 -3.02 13.77 12.67
C ILE A 123 -4.55 13.73 12.58
N LEU A 124 -5.07 13.05 11.58
CA LEU A 124 -6.51 12.85 11.38
C LEU A 124 -7.02 11.70 12.25
N THR A 125 -6.26 10.62 12.36
CA THR A 125 -6.57 9.47 13.21
C THR A 125 -5.37 8.55 13.40
N ASP A 126 -5.34 7.86 14.55
CA ASP A 126 -4.43 6.76 14.90
C ASP A 126 -5.17 5.42 15.13
N LYS A 127 -6.48 5.39 14.83
CA LYS A 127 -7.34 4.21 15.02
C LYS A 127 -7.53 3.44 13.72
N SER A 128 -7.27 2.14 13.74
CA SER A 128 -7.28 1.29 12.54
C SER A 128 -8.58 1.38 11.72
N ASN A 129 -9.74 1.22 12.35
CA ASN A 129 -11.02 1.21 11.64
C ASN A 129 -11.39 2.60 11.08
N GLU A 130 -11.05 3.66 11.81
CA GLU A 130 -11.29 5.04 11.38
C GLU A 130 -10.37 5.41 10.22
N LYS A 131 -9.09 5.00 10.29
CA LYS A 131 -8.14 5.21 9.21
C LYS A 131 -8.60 4.57 7.91
N LEU A 132 -9.09 3.33 7.93
CA LEU A 132 -9.60 2.66 6.74
C LEU A 132 -10.76 3.44 6.12
N LYS A 133 -11.73 3.86 6.93
CA LYS A 133 -12.89 4.67 6.48
C LYS A 133 -12.46 6.01 5.89
N LEU A 134 -11.57 6.73 6.58
CA LEU A 134 -11.06 8.02 6.11
C LEU A 134 -10.22 7.86 4.84
N THR A 135 -9.40 6.81 4.73
CA THR A 135 -8.63 6.53 3.52
C THR A 135 -9.58 6.32 2.33
N GLU A 136 -10.64 5.53 2.50
CA GLU A 136 -11.66 5.32 1.47
C GLU A 136 -12.39 6.62 1.12
N GLN A 137 -12.81 7.40 2.09
CA GLN A 137 -13.48 8.69 1.87
C GLN A 137 -12.60 9.70 1.13
N ILE A 138 -11.31 9.81 1.50
CA ILE A 138 -10.35 10.72 0.89
C ILE A 138 -10.02 10.30 -0.54
N THR A 139 -9.74 9.02 -0.74
CA THR A 139 -9.28 8.49 -2.03
C THR A 139 -10.42 8.14 -3.00
N GLY A 140 -11.61 7.88 -2.48
CA GLY A 140 -12.74 7.29 -3.22
C GLY A 140 -12.56 5.81 -3.55
N LEU A 141 -11.52 5.16 -2.99
CA LEU A 141 -11.11 3.80 -3.31
C LEU A 141 -11.06 2.94 -2.05
N ASP A 142 -11.84 1.86 -2.01
CA ASP A 142 -11.60 0.75 -1.11
C ASP A 142 -10.40 -0.09 -1.55
N PHE A 143 -10.01 -1.09 -0.77
CA PHE A 143 -8.87 -1.94 -1.10
C PHE A 143 -9.05 -2.70 -2.43
N GLY A 144 -10.27 -3.21 -2.70
CA GLY A 144 -10.57 -3.94 -3.93
C GLY A 144 -10.42 -3.07 -5.16
N ARG A 145 -11.04 -1.88 -5.15
CA ARG A 145 -10.93 -0.89 -6.23
C ARG A 145 -9.49 -0.39 -6.37
N PHE A 146 -8.80 -0.10 -5.27
CA PHE A 146 -7.40 0.32 -5.30
C PHE A 146 -6.49 -0.71 -5.97
N THR A 147 -6.60 -1.98 -5.59
CA THR A 147 -5.76 -3.05 -6.16
C THR A 147 -6.09 -3.35 -7.61
N LYS A 148 -7.35 -3.21 -8.03
CA LYS A 148 -7.76 -3.38 -9.42
C LYS A 148 -7.37 -2.19 -10.30
N SER A 149 -7.54 -0.94 -9.83
CA SER A 149 -7.36 0.27 -10.62
C SER A 149 -5.95 0.83 -10.58
N MET A 150 -5.34 0.86 -9.38
CA MET A 150 -4.05 1.53 -9.17
C MET A 150 -2.87 0.57 -9.19
N LEU A 151 -3.07 -0.70 -8.88
CA LEU A 151 -1.97 -1.64 -8.74
C LEU A 151 -1.92 -2.72 -9.82
N LEU A 152 -2.98 -3.07 -10.51
CA LEU A 152 -2.99 -4.22 -11.43
C LEU A 152 -2.06 -5.34 -10.92
N ALA A 153 -2.35 -5.85 -9.71
CA ALA A 153 -1.50 -6.80 -9.00
C ALA A 153 -1.17 -8.00 -9.89
N GLN A 154 -0.03 -8.63 -9.63
CA GLN A 154 0.50 -9.74 -10.43
C GLN A 154 -0.59 -10.80 -10.72
N GLY A 155 -0.88 -11.03 -12.00
CA GLY A 155 -1.97 -11.87 -12.47
C GLY A 155 -3.27 -11.13 -12.80
N GLY A 156 -3.56 -9.97 -12.20
CA GLY A 156 -4.76 -9.19 -12.46
C GLY A 156 -4.79 -8.63 -13.90
N PHE A 157 -3.64 -8.18 -14.41
CA PHE A 157 -3.55 -7.71 -15.79
C PHE A 157 -3.72 -8.84 -16.80
N ALA A 158 -3.16 -10.02 -16.55
CA ALA A 158 -3.37 -11.18 -17.39
C ALA A 158 -4.84 -11.64 -17.33
N ALA A 159 -5.48 -11.61 -16.17
CA ALA A 159 -6.90 -11.89 -16.03
C ALA A 159 -7.75 -10.87 -16.81
N PHE A 160 -7.44 -9.58 -16.73
CA PHE A 160 -8.11 -8.53 -17.51
C PHE A 160 -7.95 -8.71 -19.01
N LEU A 161 -6.73 -9.01 -19.49
CA LEU A 161 -6.48 -9.23 -20.93
C LEU A 161 -7.18 -10.50 -21.46
N ASN A 162 -7.29 -11.54 -20.63
CA ASN A 162 -7.92 -12.80 -21.00
C ASN A 162 -9.43 -12.83 -20.72
N ALA A 163 -9.98 -11.82 -20.07
CA ALA A 163 -11.40 -11.69 -19.80
C ALA A 163 -12.19 -11.49 -21.11
N SER A 164 -13.41 -12.00 -21.15
CA SER A 164 -14.35 -11.72 -22.23
C SER A 164 -14.68 -10.23 -22.37
N ALA A 165 -15.26 -9.80 -23.48
CA ALA A 165 -15.61 -8.41 -23.70
C ALA A 165 -16.57 -7.87 -22.60
N ASN A 166 -17.54 -8.70 -22.16
CA ASN A 166 -18.48 -8.33 -21.10
C ASN A 166 -17.81 -8.20 -19.74
N GLU A 167 -16.96 -9.15 -19.36
CA GLU A 167 -16.20 -9.10 -18.10
C GLU A 167 -15.21 -7.92 -18.09
N ARG A 168 -14.61 -7.56 -19.24
CA ARG A 168 -13.77 -6.36 -19.33
C ARG A 168 -14.59 -5.07 -19.19
N ALA A 169 -15.80 -5.03 -19.76
CA ALA A 169 -16.69 -3.88 -19.62
C ALA A 169 -17.10 -3.69 -18.15
N GLU A 170 -17.51 -4.77 -17.46
CA GLU A 170 -17.85 -4.76 -16.04
C GLU A 170 -16.67 -4.31 -15.16
N LEU A 171 -15.46 -4.82 -15.45
CA LEU A 171 -14.23 -4.38 -14.77
C LEU A 171 -13.92 -2.89 -15.03
N LEU A 172 -14.16 -2.39 -16.25
CA LEU A 172 -13.97 -0.97 -16.58
C LEU A 172 -15.03 -0.08 -15.90
N GLU A 173 -16.28 -0.51 -15.87
CA GLU A 173 -17.35 0.19 -15.12
C GLU A 173 -17.01 0.26 -13.63
N GLU A 174 -16.59 -0.85 -13.02
CA GLU A 174 -16.15 -0.91 -11.63
C GLU A 174 -14.93 0.02 -11.37
N LEU A 175 -14.02 0.15 -12.35
CA LEU A 175 -12.85 1.01 -12.29
C LEU A 175 -13.19 2.51 -12.46
N THR A 176 -14.12 2.83 -13.33
CA THR A 176 -14.47 4.22 -13.65
C THR A 176 -15.56 4.78 -12.74
N GLY A 177 -16.22 3.92 -11.96
CA GLY A 177 -17.34 4.33 -11.09
C GLY A 177 -18.53 4.83 -11.90
N SER A 178 -18.71 4.35 -13.15
CA SER A 178 -19.77 4.79 -14.03
C SER A 178 -21.13 4.11 -13.79
N ASP A 179 -21.28 3.40 -12.66
CA ASP A 179 -22.60 2.89 -12.17
C ASP A 179 -23.66 4.00 -11.96
N ILE A 180 -23.31 5.26 -12.28
CA ILE A 180 -24.18 6.44 -12.06
C ILE A 180 -25.15 6.65 -13.23
N TYR A 181 -25.07 5.88 -14.32
CA TYR A 181 -25.89 6.05 -15.53
C TYR A 181 -26.67 4.78 -15.95
N GLY A 182 -26.92 3.87 -15.00
CA GLY A 182 -27.80 2.72 -15.19
C GLY A 182 -29.18 2.97 -14.57
#